data_67ddcc4be71613d0ca2b38e9eb4efb41
#
_entry.id   67ddcc4be71613d0ca2b38e9eb4efb41
#
_cell.length_a   1.000
_cell.length_b   1.000
_cell.length_c   1.000
_cell.angle_alpha   90.00
_cell.angle_beta   90.00
_cell.angle_gamma   90.00
#
_symmetry.space_group_name_H-M   'P 1'
#
loop_
_entity.id
_entity.type
_entity.pdbx_description
1 polymer ?
#
loop_
_entity_poly.entity_id
_entity_poly.type
_entity_poly.pdbx_seq_one_letter_code
_entity_poly.pdbx_strand_id
1 'polypeptide(L)'
;MTAFWIGVVIAVGLTQIAAIATSTYLHRALAHRSLAVHPAADVLFRIVLWLTTGQDRREWVAVHRKHHAFTDRDGDPHSPVLRGFWRVQFLNAYYYAREARNPETIRKFAADIHPDWLDRAVFSRGWTGVALGTTLLCLLVGLGPGLIAAGVHGVLYVLVLAPLINGLGHWRGTKNFDNTAYNSRVLAWMTGGESLHNNHHAHPRSPRFSARGLEFDPSWIVIRALAAVRLVSITGPRIPREALP
;
A
#
# COMPACT_ATOMS: atom_id res chain seq x y z
N MET A 1 20.63 23.17 -8.29
CA MET A 1 20.50 21.73 -7.97
C MET A 1 20.90 20.92 -9.18
N THR A 2 21.67 19.85 -9.02
CA THR A 2 21.99 18.95 -10.13
C THR A 2 20.75 18.15 -10.56
N ALA A 3 20.68 17.69 -11.81
CA ALA A 3 19.61 16.85 -12.34
C ALA A 3 19.32 15.63 -11.46
N PHE A 4 20.37 15.08 -10.85
CA PHE A 4 20.28 13.95 -9.91
C PHE A 4 19.40 14.29 -8.70
N TRP A 5 19.67 15.38 -8.01
CA TRP A 5 18.91 15.74 -6.79
C TRP A 5 17.46 16.13 -7.09
N ILE A 6 17.21 16.75 -8.26
CA ILE A 6 15.84 16.99 -8.74
C ILE A 6 15.09 15.67 -8.88
N GLY A 7 15.69 14.67 -9.54
CA GLY A 7 15.10 13.35 -9.71
C GLY A 7 14.83 12.66 -8.37
N VAL A 8 15.78 12.70 -7.42
CA VAL A 8 15.62 12.10 -6.08
C VAL A 8 14.47 12.75 -5.29
N VAL A 9 14.37 14.09 -5.29
CA VAL A 9 13.27 14.79 -4.59
C VAL A 9 11.91 14.42 -5.18
N ILE A 10 11.81 14.37 -6.51
CA ILE A 10 10.59 13.94 -7.20
C ILE A 10 10.26 12.49 -6.86
N ALA A 11 11.25 11.59 -6.86
CA ALA A 11 11.07 10.19 -6.50
C ALA A 11 10.47 10.00 -5.10
N VAL A 12 10.98 10.75 -4.11
CA VAL A 12 10.44 10.72 -2.73
C VAL A 12 8.98 11.17 -2.73
N GLY A 13 8.64 12.26 -3.41
CA GLY A 13 7.26 12.75 -3.52
C GLY A 13 6.34 11.72 -4.18
N LEU A 14 6.74 11.13 -5.30
CA LEU A 14 5.99 10.08 -6.00
C LEU A 14 5.80 8.84 -5.11
N THR A 15 6.84 8.46 -4.37
CA THR A 15 6.77 7.33 -3.46
C THR A 15 5.75 7.57 -2.34
N GLN A 16 5.69 8.79 -1.80
CA GLN A 16 4.67 9.15 -0.80
C GLN A 16 3.26 9.17 -1.41
N ILE A 17 3.08 9.70 -2.61
CA ILE A 17 1.79 9.69 -3.32
C ILE A 17 1.33 8.23 -3.54
N ALA A 18 2.20 7.37 -4.04
CA ALA A 18 1.90 5.95 -4.27
C ALA A 18 1.59 5.22 -2.95
N ALA A 19 2.37 5.45 -1.88
CA ALA A 19 2.15 4.84 -0.57
C ALA A 19 0.80 5.26 0.03
N ILE A 20 0.45 6.55 -0.02
CA ILE A 20 -0.83 7.06 0.47
C ILE A 20 -2.00 6.54 -0.39
N ALA A 21 -1.84 6.48 -1.72
CA ALA A 21 -2.86 5.94 -2.61
C ALA A 21 -3.10 4.44 -2.34
N THR A 22 -2.04 3.64 -2.20
CA THR A 22 -2.13 2.22 -1.81
C THR A 22 -2.81 2.07 -0.45
N SER A 23 -2.36 2.81 0.54
CA SER A 23 -2.89 2.77 1.90
C SER A 23 -4.37 3.18 1.99
N THR A 24 -4.76 4.22 1.25
CA THR A 24 -6.14 4.73 1.28
C THR A 24 -7.07 3.86 0.46
N TYR A 25 -6.68 3.55 -0.79
CA TYR A 25 -7.58 2.91 -1.75
C TYR A 25 -7.49 1.37 -1.72
N LEU A 26 -6.32 0.79 -2.05
CA LEU A 26 -6.21 -0.67 -2.11
C LEU A 26 -6.41 -1.32 -0.73
N HIS A 27 -5.82 -0.73 0.29
CA HIS A 27 -5.78 -1.28 1.62
C HIS A 27 -7.08 -0.99 2.39
N ARG A 28 -7.32 0.28 2.77
CA ARG A 28 -8.46 0.63 3.63
C ARG A 28 -9.79 0.52 2.91
N ALA A 29 -9.90 1.01 1.65
CA ALA A 29 -11.16 0.97 0.95
C ALA A 29 -11.47 -0.42 0.41
N LEU A 30 -10.60 -1.00 -0.42
CA LEU A 30 -10.93 -2.24 -1.12
C LEU A 30 -10.68 -3.48 -0.25
N ALA A 31 -9.50 -3.64 0.37
CA ALA A 31 -9.20 -4.84 1.13
C ALA A 31 -10.04 -4.95 2.40
N HIS A 32 -10.10 -3.89 3.21
CA HIS A 32 -10.75 -3.89 4.52
C HIS A 32 -12.12 -3.25 4.57
N ARG A 33 -12.58 -2.62 3.46
CA ARG A 33 -13.91 -2.02 3.34
C ARG A 33 -14.22 -1.03 4.48
N SER A 34 -13.20 -0.28 4.91
CA SER A 34 -13.34 0.75 5.94
C SER A 34 -13.73 2.12 5.38
N LEU A 35 -13.72 2.24 4.05
CA LEU A 35 -14.08 3.43 3.29
C LEU A 35 -14.98 3.06 2.11
N ALA A 36 -15.98 3.89 1.81
CA ALA A 36 -16.68 3.90 0.54
C ALA A 36 -16.12 5.05 -0.31
N VAL A 37 -15.75 4.78 -1.55
CA VAL A 37 -15.06 5.72 -2.44
C VAL A 37 -16.01 6.18 -3.53
N HIS A 38 -16.09 7.50 -3.76
CA HIS A 38 -16.87 8.07 -4.86
C HIS A 38 -16.28 7.63 -6.21
N PRO A 39 -17.10 7.34 -7.25
CA PRO A 39 -16.61 6.86 -8.55
C PRO A 39 -15.49 7.70 -9.17
N ALA A 40 -15.56 9.03 -9.07
CA ALA A 40 -14.49 9.90 -9.58
C ALA A 40 -13.16 9.71 -8.84
N ALA A 41 -13.20 9.50 -7.51
CA ALA A 41 -12.02 9.23 -6.71
C ALA A 41 -11.47 7.81 -6.96
N ASP A 42 -12.35 6.82 -7.19
CA ASP A 42 -11.97 5.47 -7.61
C ASP A 42 -11.12 5.50 -8.88
N VAL A 43 -11.59 6.17 -9.93
CA VAL A 43 -10.86 6.32 -11.19
C VAL A 43 -9.52 7.05 -10.97
N LEU A 44 -9.51 8.13 -10.17
CA LEU A 44 -8.29 8.87 -9.87
C LEU A 44 -7.24 8.01 -9.16
N PHE A 45 -7.63 7.26 -8.12
CA PHE A 45 -6.71 6.35 -7.42
C PHE A 45 -6.15 5.28 -8.35
N ARG A 46 -6.99 4.72 -9.22
CA ARG A 46 -6.56 3.71 -10.20
C ARG A 46 -5.56 4.29 -11.21
N ILE A 47 -5.79 5.50 -11.72
CA ILE A 47 -4.84 6.19 -12.61
C ILE A 47 -3.51 6.42 -11.89
N VAL A 48 -3.53 6.96 -10.66
CA VAL A 48 -2.32 7.23 -9.88
C VAL A 48 -1.53 5.93 -9.66
N LEU A 49 -2.20 4.87 -9.20
CA LEU A 49 -1.54 3.58 -8.92
C LEU A 49 -1.02 2.92 -10.20
N TRP A 50 -1.76 3.00 -11.31
CA TRP A 50 -1.33 2.45 -12.59
C TRP A 50 -0.08 3.17 -13.12
N LEU A 51 -0.05 4.51 -13.06
CA LEU A 51 1.09 5.31 -13.52
C LEU A 51 2.33 5.14 -12.64
N THR A 52 2.16 4.95 -11.34
CA THR A 52 3.27 4.93 -10.38
C THR A 52 3.74 3.54 -10.02
N THR A 53 2.84 2.57 -9.89
CA THR A 53 3.18 1.23 -9.37
C THR A 53 2.83 0.09 -10.31
N GLY A 54 1.92 0.31 -11.26
CA GLY A 54 1.43 -0.73 -12.16
C GLY A 54 0.61 -1.83 -11.45
N GLN A 55 0.17 -1.62 -10.22
CA GLN A 55 -0.54 -2.64 -9.44
C GLN A 55 -1.97 -2.84 -9.95
N ASP A 56 -2.36 -4.10 -10.12
CA ASP A 56 -3.75 -4.50 -10.30
C ASP A 56 -4.46 -4.55 -8.95
N ARG A 57 -5.63 -3.88 -8.85
CA ARG A 57 -6.39 -3.79 -7.58
C ARG A 57 -6.89 -5.13 -7.08
N ARG A 58 -7.26 -6.05 -7.98
CA ARG A 58 -7.80 -7.35 -7.63
C ARG A 58 -6.72 -8.29 -7.13
N GLU A 59 -5.57 -8.29 -7.80
CA GLU A 59 -4.39 -9.06 -7.38
C GLU A 59 -3.89 -8.58 -6.01
N TRP A 60 -3.76 -7.27 -5.83
CA TRP A 60 -3.28 -6.69 -4.59
C TRP A 60 -4.19 -7.02 -3.41
N VAL A 61 -5.50 -6.83 -3.58
CA VAL A 61 -6.50 -7.15 -2.55
C VAL A 61 -6.49 -8.64 -2.21
N ALA A 62 -6.37 -9.52 -3.22
CA ALA A 62 -6.34 -10.96 -3.00
C ALA A 62 -5.14 -11.39 -2.16
N VAL A 63 -3.95 -10.94 -2.51
CA VAL A 63 -2.71 -11.26 -1.77
C VAL A 63 -2.78 -10.74 -0.35
N HIS A 64 -3.23 -9.49 -0.16
CA HIS A 64 -3.32 -8.85 1.14
C HIS A 64 -4.36 -9.54 2.06
N ARG A 65 -5.55 -9.83 1.55
CA ARG A 65 -6.56 -10.57 2.33
C ARG A 65 -6.13 -11.99 2.67
N LYS A 66 -5.38 -12.65 1.79
CA LYS A 66 -4.77 -13.95 2.09
C LYS A 66 -3.77 -13.84 3.22
N HIS A 67 -2.90 -12.81 3.21
CA HIS A 67 -2.00 -12.53 4.32
C HIS A 67 -2.78 -12.39 5.65
N HIS A 68 -3.83 -11.58 5.71
CA HIS A 68 -4.66 -11.44 6.91
C HIS A 68 -5.34 -12.73 7.36
N ALA A 69 -5.77 -13.57 6.42
CA ALA A 69 -6.40 -14.86 6.74
C ALA A 69 -5.41 -15.87 7.33
N PHE A 70 -4.13 -15.77 6.98
CA PHE A 70 -3.08 -16.72 7.37
C PHE A 70 -1.90 -16.06 8.06
N THR A 71 -2.05 -14.86 8.61
CA THR A 71 -0.96 -14.07 9.20
C THR A 71 -0.02 -14.93 10.02
N ASP A 72 1.25 -14.99 9.61
CA ASP A 72 2.35 -15.71 10.25
C ASP A 72 2.11 -17.23 10.46
N ARG A 73 1.20 -17.82 9.68
CA ARG A 73 0.90 -19.25 9.67
C ARG A 73 1.06 -19.82 8.26
N ASP A 74 1.01 -21.16 8.16
CA ASP A 74 1.06 -21.82 6.86
C ASP A 74 -0.04 -21.29 5.93
N GLY A 75 0.36 -20.94 4.72
CA GLY A 75 -0.51 -20.24 3.75
C GLY A 75 -0.25 -18.74 3.62
N ASP A 76 0.48 -18.10 4.55
CA ASP A 76 0.87 -16.68 4.43
C ASP A 76 1.83 -16.47 3.25
N PRO A 77 1.52 -15.57 2.30
CA PRO A 77 2.36 -15.33 1.13
C PRO A 77 3.78 -14.88 1.45
N HIS A 78 3.97 -14.08 2.51
CA HIS A 78 5.22 -13.36 2.76
C HIS A 78 5.61 -13.23 4.25
N SER A 79 5.20 -14.16 5.11
CA SER A 79 5.56 -14.12 6.53
C SER A 79 7.07 -14.19 6.77
N PRO A 80 7.66 -13.21 7.49
CA PRO A 80 9.05 -13.30 7.92
C PRO A 80 9.28 -14.32 9.04
N VAL A 81 8.23 -14.68 9.79
CA VAL A 81 8.28 -15.72 10.82
C VAL A 81 8.55 -17.09 10.18
N LEU A 82 7.89 -17.38 9.05
CA LEU A 82 8.02 -18.66 8.34
C LEU A 82 9.22 -18.70 7.40
N ARG A 83 9.54 -17.58 6.74
CA ARG A 83 10.54 -17.53 5.67
C ARG A 83 11.87 -16.94 6.10
N GLY A 84 11.92 -16.27 7.25
CA GLY A 84 13.03 -15.47 7.73
C GLY A 84 12.99 -14.03 7.21
N PHE A 85 13.34 -13.07 8.08
CA PHE A 85 13.28 -11.63 7.81
C PHE A 85 14.01 -11.24 6.51
N TRP A 86 15.26 -11.63 6.34
CA TRP A 86 16.06 -11.24 5.18
C TRP A 86 15.51 -11.75 3.86
N ARG A 87 14.91 -12.94 3.85
CA ARG A 87 14.23 -13.45 2.64
C ARG A 87 13.03 -12.61 2.26
N VAL A 88 12.21 -12.23 3.24
CA VAL A 88 11.07 -11.35 2.97
C VAL A 88 11.56 -9.96 2.55
N GLN A 89 12.57 -9.41 3.22
CA GLN A 89 13.12 -8.10 2.89
C GLN A 89 13.60 -8.00 1.43
N PHE A 90 14.27 -9.03 0.91
CA PHE A 90 14.83 -8.98 -0.44
C PHE A 90 13.96 -9.64 -1.53
N LEU A 91 13.08 -10.56 -1.15
CA LEU A 91 12.25 -11.32 -2.09
C LEU A 91 10.75 -11.02 -1.98
N ASN A 92 10.34 -9.95 -1.28
CA ASN A 92 8.93 -9.58 -1.13
C ASN A 92 8.21 -9.44 -2.47
N ALA A 93 8.83 -8.76 -3.43
CA ALA A 93 8.27 -8.59 -4.77
C ALA A 93 8.05 -9.93 -5.50
N TYR A 94 8.99 -10.87 -5.33
CA TYR A 94 8.85 -12.22 -5.87
C TYR A 94 7.69 -12.99 -5.22
N TYR A 95 7.60 -12.97 -3.89
CA TYR A 95 6.50 -13.63 -3.18
C TYR A 95 5.15 -13.04 -3.55
N TYR A 96 5.06 -11.70 -3.63
CA TYR A 96 3.86 -11.02 -4.10
C TYR A 96 3.50 -11.44 -5.53
N ALA A 97 4.42 -11.32 -6.49
CA ALA A 97 4.16 -11.64 -7.89
C ALA A 97 3.79 -13.11 -8.12
N ARG A 98 4.37 -14.03 -7.36
CA ARG A 98 4.03 -15.44 -7.38
C ARG A 98 2.60 -15.67 -6.91
N GLU A 99 2.20 -15.02 -5.81
CA GLU A 99 0.87 -15.19 -5.23
C GLU A 99 -0.21 -14.46 -6.05
N ALA A 100 0.10 -13.28 -6.58
CA ALA A 100 -0.78 -12.50 -7.44
C ALA A 100 -1.15 -13.23 -8.74
N ARG A 101 -0.30 -14.16 -9.21
CA ARG A 101 -0.57 -15.03 -10.37
C ARG A 101 -1.35 -16.30 -10.03
N ASN A 102 -1.63 -16.55 -8.76
CA ASN A 102 -2.38 -17.73 -8.34
C ASN A 102 -3.90 -17.49 -8.53
N PRO A 103 -4.55 -18.15 -9.52
CA PRO A 103 -5.96 -17.90 -9.82
C PRO A 103 -6.89 -18.33 -8.68
N GLU A 104 -6.49 -19.30 -7.86
CA GLU A 104 -7.27 -19.73 -6.69
C GLU A 104 -7.27 -18.64 -5.61
N THR A 105 -6.13 -18.01 -5.36
CA THR A 105 -6.01 -16.89 -4.43
C THR A 105 -6.90 -15.73 -4.86
N ILE A 106 -6.86 -15.35 -6.13
CA ILE A 106 -7.69 -14.29 -6.67
C ILE A 106 -9.17 -14.64 -6.55
N ARG A 107 -9.55 -15.87 -6.94
CA ARG A 107 -10.93 -16.35 -6.88
C ARG A 107 -11.49 -16.34 -5.45
N LYS A 108 -10.68 -16.74 -4.46
CA LYS A 108 -11.09 -16.87 -3.05
C LYS A 108 -11.11 -15.53 -2.31
N PHE A 109 -10.06 -14.71 -2.47
CA PHE A 109 -9.84 -13.53 -1.63
C PHE A 109 -10.23 -12.20 -2.29
N ALA A 110 -10.50 -12.17 -3.61
CA ALA A 110 -11.00 -11.01 -4.32
C ALA A 110 -12.26 -11.30 -5.15
N ALA A 111 -13.12 -12.19 -4.68
CA ALA A 111 -14.37 -12.57 -5.35
C ALA A 111 -15.34 -11.39 -5.54
N ASP A 112 -15.28 -10.40 -4.66
CA ASP A 112 -16.09 -9.18 -4.68
C ASP A 112 -15.50 -8.04 -5.52
N ILE A 113 -14.27 -8.17 -6.00
CA ILE A 113 -13.62 -7.18 -6.87
C ILE A 113 -13.81 -7.63 -8.32
N HIS A 114 -14.85 -7.10 -8.95
CA HIS A 114 -15.14 -7.42 -10.35
C HIS A 114 -14.41 -6.48 -11.30
N PRO A 115 -13.68 -7.00 -12.32
CA PRO A 115 -13.06 -6.16 -13.33
C PRO A 115 -14.13 -5.44 -14.17
N ASP A 116 -14.04 -4.13 -14.23
CA ASP A 116 -14.88 -3.30 -15.10
C ASP A 116 -14.23 -3.12 -16.50
N TRP A 117 -14.81 -2.24 -17.33
CA TRP A 117 -14.28 -2.00 -18.66
C TRP A 117 -12.93 -1.25 -18.62
N LEU A 118 -12.71 -0.36 -17.63
CA LEU A 118 -11.43 0.34 -17.44
C LEU A 118 -10.31 -0.62 -17.03
N ASP A 119 -10.61 -1.59 -16.15
CA ASP A 119 -9.62 -2.62 -15.79
C ASP A 119 -9.18 -3.39 -17.05
N ARG A 120 -10.13 -3.77 -17.93
CA ARG A 120 -9.84 -4.53 -19.12
C ARG A 120 -9.16 -3.72 -20.23
N ALA A 121 -9.61 -2.49 -20.46
CA ALA A 121 -9.15 -1.66 -21.57
C ALA A 121 -7.88 -0.86 -21.27
N VAL A 122 -7.70 -0.39 -20.02
CA VAL A 122 -6.64 0.55 -19.65
C VAL A 122 -5.67 -0.08 -18.65
N PHE A 123 -6.18 -0.59 -17.52
CA PHE A 123 -5.35 -0.99 -16.38
C PHE A 123 -4.86 -2.43 -16.43
N SER A 124 -5.29 -3.24 -17.41
CA SER A 124 -4.95 -4.67 -17.53
C SER A 124 -3.46 -4.98 -17.65
N ARG A 125 -2.66 -4.01 -18.07
CA ARG A 125 -1.21 -4.13 -18.23
C ARG A 125 -0.51 -3.08 -17.38
N GLY A 126 -0.16 -3.43 -16.15
CA GLY A 126 0.49 -2.50 -15.22
C GLY A 126 1.75 -1.86 -15.76
N TRP A 127 2.58 -2.61 -16.53
CA TRP A 127 3.81 -2.08 -17.11
C TRP A 127 3.57 -0.92 -18.10
N THR A 128 2.42 -0.89 -18.81
CA THR A 128 2.11 0.23 -19.72
C THR A 128 1.84 1.53 -18.96
N GLY A 129 1.23 1.44 -17.78
CA GLY A 129 1.05 2.59 -16.88
C GLY A 129 2.37 3.14 -16.39
N VAL A 130 3.25 2.27 -15.88
CA VAL A 130 4.58 2.67 -15.42
C VAL A 130 5.41 3.28 -16.56
N ALA A 131 5.36 2.71 -17.76
CA ALA A 131 6.03 3.27 -18.93
C ALA A 131 5.49 4.67 -19.30
N LEU A 132 4.15 4.82 -19.32
CA LEU A 132 3.52 6.13 -19.57
C LEU A 132 3.87 7.13 -18.47
N GLY A 133 3.79 6.74 -17.19
CA GLY A 133 4.17 7.60 -16.06
C GLY A 133 5.62 8.08 -16.15
N THR A 134 6.54 7.17 -16.48
CA THR A 134 7.95 7.49 -16.69
C THR A 134 8.13 8.44 -17.88
N THR A 135 7.42 8.21 -18.99
CA THR A 135 7.46 9.11 -20.16
C THR A 135 6.96 10.49 -19.81
N LEU A 136 5.83 10.61 -19.11
CA LEU A 136 5.29 11.89 -18.66
C LEU A 136 6.27 12.62 -17.74
N LEU A 137 6.91 11.93 -16.82
CA LEU A 137 7.97 12.51 -15.97
C LEU A 137 9.12 13.06 -16.83
N CYS A 138 9.62 12.28 -17.78
CA CYS A 138 10.70 12.73 -18.66
C CYS A 138 10.32 13.96 -19.49
N LEU A 139 9.07 14.04 -19.95
CA LEU A 139 8.56 15.21 -20.68
C LEU A 139 8.41 16.45 -19.78
N LEU A 140 8.01 16.28 -18.52
CA LEU A 140 7.76 17.38 -17.59
C LEU A 140 9.05 17.96 -16.98
N VAL A 141 10.02 17.11 -16.65
CA VAL A 141 11.21 17.54 -15.88
C VAL A 141 12.54 17.28 -16.61
N GLY A 142 12.48 16.80 -17.85
CA GLY A 142 13.64 16.42 -18.65
C GLY A 142 14.02 14.94 -18.49
N LEU A 143 14.69 14.39 -19.49
CA LEU A 143 15.01 12.96 -19.57
C LEU A 143 15.81 12.47 -18.37
N GLY A 144 16.89 13.14 -18.00
CA GLY A 144 17.76 12.74 -16.89
C GLY A 144 17.04 12.70 -15.55
N PRO A 145 16.48 13.82 -15.05
CA PRO A 145 15.71 13.84 -13.81
C PRO A 145 14.51 12.88 -13.82
N GLY A 146 13.80 12.75 -14.96
CA GLY A 146 12.65 11.87 -15.11
C GLY A 146 13.01 10.39 -14.93
N LEU A 147 14.07 9.92 -15.58
CA LEU A 147 14.55 8.52 -15.43
C LEU A 147 15.07 8.24 -14.01
N ILE A 148 15.80 9.20 -13.42
CA ILE A 148 16.26 9.09 -12.03
C ILE A 148 15.05 9.00 -11.09
N ALA A 149 14.04 9.85 -11.28
CA ALA A 149 12.83 9.85 -10.47
C ALA A 149 12.09 8.53 -10.55
N ALA A 150 11.87 7.99 -11.74
CA ALA A 150 11.20 6.71 -11.95
C ALA A 150 12.01 5.54 -11.35
N GLY A 151 13.32 5.49 -11.58
CA GLY A 151 14.18 4.42 -11.06
C GLY A 151 14.27 4.42 -9.53
N VAL A 152 14.53 5.59 -8.93
CA VAL A 152 14.60 5.73 -7.46
C VAL A 152 13.24 5.46 -6.82
N HIS A 153 12.13 5.94 -7.41
CA HIS A 153 10.79 5.61 -6.93
C HIS A 153 10.53 4.10 -6.95
N GLY A 154 10.85 3.42 -8.05
CA GLY A 154 10.71 1.96 -8.17
C GLY A 154 11.47 1.22 -7.07
N VAL A 155 12.73 1.60 -6.83
CA VAL A 155 13.54 1.03 -5.74
C VAL A 155 12.91 1.30 -4.37
N LEU A 156 12.56 2.55 -4.08
CA LEU A 156 11.97 2.92 -2.78
C LEU A 156 10.65 2.21 -2.52
N TYR A 157 9.76 2.17 -3.50
CA TYR A 157 8.44 1.59 -3.32
C TYR A 157 8.48 0.06 -3.24
N VAL A 158 9.15 -0.60 -4.20
CA VAL A 158 9.11 -2.06 -4.36
C VAL A 158 10.12 -2.78 -3.45
N LEU A 159 11.33 -2.23 -3.31
CA LEU A 159 12.44 -2.91 -2.60
C LEU A 159 12.67 -2.39 -1.18
N VAL A 160 12.09 -1.24 -0.83
CA VAL A 160 12.25 -0.66 0.51
C VAL A 160 10.93 -0.65 1.27
N LEU A 161 9.91 0.13 0.84
CA LEU A 161 8.71 0.34 1.65
C LEU A 161 7.85 -0.92 1.78
N ALA A 162 7.56 -1.62 0.70
CA ALA A 162 6.72 -2.81 0.75
C ALA A 162 7.34 -3.93 1.61
N PRO A 163 8.66 -4.26 1.48
CA PRO A 163 9.29 -5.22 2.38
C PRO A 163 9.39 -4.76 3.83
N LEU A 164 9.56 -3.45 4.09
CA LEU A 164 9.57 -2.94 5.47
C LEU A 164 8.20 -3.13 6.15
N ILE A 165 7.09 -2.95 5.43
CA ILE A 165 5.76 -3.20 5.98
C ILE A 165 5.57 -4.69 6.24
N ASN A 166 5.80 -5.54 5.24
CA ASN A 166 5.53 -6.98 5.32
C ASN A 166 6.58 -7.74 6.13
N GLY A 167 7.85 -7.31 6.10
CA GLY A 167 8.96 -7.94 6.81
C GLY A 167 9.10 -7.39 8.23
N LEU A 168 9.52 -6.12 8.37
CA LEU A 168 9.78 -5.53 9.69
C LEU A 168 8.49 -5.43 10.52
N GLY A 169 7.35 -5.16 9.88
CA GLY A 169 6.04 -5.10 10.53
C GLY A 169 5.61 -6.40 11.22
N HIS A 170 6.21 -7.55 10.87
CA HIS A 170 6.01 -8.85 11.53
C HIS A 170 7.28 -9.40 12.21
N TRP A 171 8.31 -8.59 12.36
CA TRP A 171 9.56 -9.05 12.95
C TRP A 171 9.98 -8.30 14.21
N ARG A 172 9.90 -6.94 14.20
CA ARG A 172 10.38 -6.12 15.33
C ARG A 172 9.71 -4.74 15.39
N GLY A 173 9.40 -4.30 16.62
CA GLY A 173 8.86 -2.97 16.89
C GLY A 173 8.16 -2.91 18.24
N THR A 174 7.21 -1.99 18.38
CA THR A 174 6.36 -1.87 19.57
C THR A 174 5.01 -2.55 19.33
N LYS A 175 4.34 -2.96 20.40
CA LYS A 175 2.98 -3.51 20.35
C LYS A 175 2.03 -2.69 21.22
N ASN A 176 0.83 -2.48 20.73
CA ASN A 176 -0.30 -1.97 21.49
C ASN A 176 -1.34 -3.06 21.76
N PHE A 177 -1.31 -4.13 20.97
CA PHE A 177 -2.27 -5.25 21.03
C PHE A 177 -1.53 -6.60 20.95
N ASP A 178 -2.15 -7.64 21.49
CA ASP A 178 -1.60 -8.99 21.45
C ASP A 178 -1.89 -9.66 20.10
N ASN A 179 -0.92 -9.53 19.19
CA ASN A 179 -0.87 -10.23 17.90
C ASN A 179 0.60 -10.34 17.44
N THR A 180 0.85 -10.94 16.28
CA THR A 180 2.22 -11.18 15.77
C THR A 180 2.85 -9.97 15.08
N ALA A 181 2.08 -8.93 14.76
CA ALA A 181 2.58 -7.73 14.12
C ALA A 181 3.16 -6.71 15.13
N TYR A 182 3.92 -5.74 14.61
CA TYR A 182 4.59 -4.70 15.37
C TYR A 182 4.34 -3.32 14.75
N ASN A 183 4.42 -2.27 15.57
CA ASN A 183 4.38 -0.87 15.16
C ASN A 183 5.79 -0.28 15.04
N SER A 184 6.01 0.54 14.01
CA SER A 184 7.14 1.45 13.91
C SER A 184 6.64 2.88 13.70
N ARG A 185 6.74 3.73 14.73
CA ARG A 185 6.29 5.13 14.67
C ARG A 185 7.08 5.94 13.65
N VAL A 186 8.37 5.67 13.53
CA VAL A 186 9.26 6.38 12.58
C VAL A 186 8.89 6.03 11.15
N LEU A 187 8.76 4.74 10.84
CA LEU A 187 8.43 4.31 9.48
C LEU A 187 6.99 4.65 9.09
N ALA A 188 6.08 4.87 10.03
CA ALA A 188 4.71 5.26 9.73
C ALA A 188 4.62 6.55 8.91
N TRP A 189 5.56 7.50 9.09
CA TRP A 189 5.66 8.71 8.29
C TRP A 189 5.92 8.42 6.81
N MET A 190 6.75 7.43 6.52
CA MET A 190 7.19 7.08 5.16
C MET A 190 6.23 6.12 4.47
N THR A 191 5.49 5.33 5.24
CA THR A 191 4.66 4.23 4.73
C THR A 191 3.17 4.58 4.67
N GLY A 192 2.80 5.86 4.75
CA GLY A 192 1.39 6.25 4.79
C GLY A 192 0.62 5.74 6.01
N GLY A 193 1.31 5.45 7.12
CA GLY A 193 0.73 4.89 8.35
C GLY A 193 0.75 3.36 8.42
N GLU A 194 1.13 2.66 7.34
CA GLU A 194 1.09 1.20 7.26
C GLU A 194 2.01 0.49 8.26
N SER A 195 3.09 1.17 8.70
CA SER A 195 3.98 0.64 9.74
C SER A 195 3.41 0.75 11.17
N LEU A 196 2.18 1.24 11.35
CA LEU A 196 1.37 1.03 12.56
C LEU A 196 0.67 -0.34 12.46
N HIS A 197 1.44 -1.36 12.18
CA HIS A 197 0.99 -2.65 11.66
C HIS A 197 0.33 -3.52 12.74
N ASN A 198 0.82 -3.43 13.99
CA ASN A 198 0.20 -4.10 15.13
C ASN A 198 -1.23 -3.58 15.40
N ASN A 199 -1.42 -2.26 15.32
CA ASN A 199 -2.73 -1.65 15.47
C ASN A 199 -3.66 -2.08 14.33
N HIS A 200 -3.14 -2.09 13.11
CA HIS A 200 -3.88 -2.50 11.93
C HIS A 200 -4.31 -3.97 12.01
N HIS A 201 -3.42 -4.89 12.38
CA HIS A 201 -3.76 -6.32 12.52
C HIS A 201 -4.76 -6.60 13.65
N ALA A 202 -4.78 -5.76 14.69
CA ALA A 202 -5.80 -5.85 15.75
C ALA A 202 -7.17 -5.31 15.28
N HIS A 203 -7.16 -4.27 14.46
CA HIS A 203 -8.38 -3.58 14.02
C HIS A 203 -8.34 -3.31 12.50
N PRO A 204 -8.36 -4.34 11.64
CA PRO A 204 -8.13 -4.19 10.20
C PRO A 204 -9.17 -3.32 9.50
N ARG A 205 -10.40 -3.26 10.02
CA ARG A 205 -11.46 -2.39 9.49
C ARG A 205 -11.41 -0.96 10.00
N SER A 206 -10.45 -0.59 10.85
CA SER A 206 -10.30 0.81 11.25
C SER A 206 -9.73 1.65 10.11
N PRO A 207 -10.37 2.79 9.75
CA PRO A 207 -9.83 3.69 8.74
C PRO A 207 -8.64 4.52 9.25
N ARG A 208 -8.39 4.51 10.56
CA ARG A 208 -7.27 5.17 11.24
C ARG A 208 -6.42 4.14 11.95
N PHE A 209 -5.13 4.08 11.64
CA PHE A 209 -4.21 3.11 12.24
C PHE A 209 -3.52 3.63 13.51
N SER A 210 -3.45 4.95 13.70
CA SER A 210 -2.92 5.50 14.96
C SER A 210 -3.91 5.27 16.10
N ALA A 211 -3.45 4.60 17.16
CA ALA A 211 -4.18 4.33 18.39
C ALA A 211 -3.74 5.24 19.54
N ARG A 212 -2.43 5.54 19.66
CA ARG A 212 -1.85 6.37 20.71
C ARG A 212 -1.40 7.75 20.20
N GLY A 213 -1.26 8.73 21.11
CA GLY A 213 -0.99 10.13 20.76
C GLY A 213 0.29 10.41 19.99
N LEU A 214 1.32 9.57 20.16
CA LEU A 214 2.61 9.70 19.45
C LEU A 214 2.67 8.92 18.12
N GLU A 215 1.57 8.33 17.68
CA GLU A 215 1.46 7.61 16.42
C GLU A 215 0.87 8.52 15.36
N PHE A 216 1.56 8.64 14.24
CA PHE A 216 1.15 9.48 13.12
C PHE A 216 0.74 8.62 11.93
N ASP A 217 -0.46 8.88 11.41
CA ASP A 217 -1.04 8.20 10.24
C ASP A 217 -1.27 9.23 9.12
N PRO A 218 -0.33 9.38 8.17
CA PRO A 218 -0.46 10.34 7.08
C PRO A 218 -1.70 10.11 6.22
N SER A 219 -2.03 8.85 5.91
CA SER A 219 -3.21 8.53 5.10
C SER A 219 -4.51 8.91 5.79
N TRP A 220 -4.57 8.89 7.12
CA TRP A 220 -5.74 9.37 7.84
C TRP A 220 -6.03 10.85 7.60
N ILE A 221 -4.99 11.69 7.46
CA ILE A 221 -5.16 13.11 7.14
C ILE A 221 -5.78 13.25 5.74
N VAL A 222 -5.25 12.51 4.76
CA VAL A 222 -5.77 12.51 3.38
C VAL A 222 -7.21 11.97 3.33
N ILE A 223 -7.51 10.89 4.05
CA ILE A 223 -8.87 10.34 4.16
C ILE A 223 -9.84 11.40 4.69
N ARG A 224 -9.45 12.13 5.74
CA ARG A 224 -10.29 13.20 6.30
C ARG A 224 -10.53 14.34 5.30
N ALA A 225 -9.49 14.75 4.57
CA ALA A 225 -9.61 15.78 3.54
C ALA A 225 -10.55 15.33 2.42
N LEU A 226 -10.40 14.10 1.92
CA LEU A 226 -11.29 13.52 0.92
C LEU A 226 -12.74 13.37 1.44
N ALA A 227 -12.92 13.04 2.71
CA ALA A 227 -14.23 12.94 3.33
C ALA A 227 -14.92 14.32 3.45
N ALA A 228 -14.16 15.36 3.75
CA ALA A 228 -14.68 16.74 3.82
C ALA A 228 -15.26 17.23 2.48
N VAL A 229 -14.67 16.78 1.35
CA VAL A 229 -15.16 17.08 -0.01
C VAL A 229 -16.02 15.95 -0.60
N ARG A 230 -16.49 15.00 0.21
CA ARG A 230 -17.39 13.90 -0.15
C ARG A 230 -16.86 12.95 -1.24
N LEU A 231 -15.55 12.91 -1.45
CA LEU A 231 -14.90 11.93 -2.34
C LEU A 231 -14.71 10.56 -1.69
N VAL A 232 -14.79 10.50 -0.35
CA VAL A 232 -14.72 9.27 0.45
C VAL A 232 -15.74 9.38 1.59
N SER A 233 -16.37 8.26 1.94
CA SER A 233 -17.18 8.12 3.16
C SER A 233 -16.52 7.10 4.10
N ILE A 234 -16.44 7.45 5.39
CA ILE A 234 -15.84 6.59 6.41
C ILE A 234 -16.91 5.60 6.88
N THR A 235 -16.68 4.30 6.66
CA THR A 235 -17.63 3.23 6.98
C THR A 235 -17.12 2.29 8.08
N GLY A 236 -15.80 2.23 8.28
CA GLY A 236 -15.19 1.38 9.29
C GLY A 236 -15.27 1.95 10.71
N PRO A 237 -15.23 1.08 11.75
CA PRO A 237 -15.21 1.51 13.14
C PRO A 237 -13.85 2.13 13.49
N ARG A 238 -13.83 3.02 14.48
CA ARG A 238 -12.57 3.51 15.08
C ARG A 238 -12.02 2.48 16.05
N ILE A 239 -10.71 2.49 16.28
CA ILE A 239 -10.09 1.72 17.37
C ILE A 239 -10.68 2.20 18.69
N PRO A 240 -11.29 1.32 19.50
CA PRO A 240 -11.83 1.71 20.81
C PRO A 240 -10.71 2.18 21.74
N ARG A 241 -10.94 3.26 22.50
CA ARG A 241 -9.93 3.76 23.47
C ARG A 241 -9.73 2.79 24.62
N GLU A 242 -10.77 2.06 25.00
CA GLU A 242 -10.76 1.06 26.06
C GLU A 242 -9.99 -0.22 25.65
N ALA A 243 -9.75 -0.43 24.37
CA ALA A 243 -8.97 -1.57 23.86
C ALA A 243 -7.44 -1.35 23.99
N LEU A 244 -7.00 -0.18 24.46
CA LEU A 244 -5.57 0.09 24.69
C LEU A 244 -5.18 -0.40 26.09
N PRO A 245 -4.16 -1.26 26.22
CA PRO A 245 -3.63 -1.70 27.51
C PRO A 245 -2.98 -0.54 28.29
#